data_51150a00929f81312bdb24c5ae1b59b8
#
_entry.id   51150a00929f81312bdb24c5ae1b59b8
#
_cell.length_a   1.000
_cell.length_b   1.000
_cell.length_c   1.000
_cell.angle_alpha   90.00
_cell.angle_beta   90.00
_cell.angle_gamma   90.00
#
_symmetry.space_group_name_H-M   'P 1'
#
loop_
_entity.id
_entity.type
_entity.pdbx_description
1 polymer ?
#
loop_
_entity_poly.entity_id
_entity_poly.type
_entity_poly.pdbx_seq_one_letter_code
_entity_poly.pdbx_strand_id
1 'polypeptide(L)'
;MMTPSTPEARPRIDFDSLPDCHHMCLIYDNEAERRELVTQYLAAGLRRGDYVRYFADTTPAEDVHAWLAETGCQTRDTEAFGVVAARDAYCPSGRFEPPDVLANMAARYTRVKQAGYSGSRVTGEMSWALRGLPGSERLLEYEIGINAIDEPFPHGGMCQYDARQWDGATLFRVLQVHPFMIAHGQVVRNPFYLRPEEYLGAGRPG
;
A
#
# COMPACT_ATOMS: atom_id res chain seq x y z
N MET A 1 43.82 10.15 8.20
CA MET A 1 42.76 10.97 7.62
C MET A 1 41.87 10.02 6.81
N MET A 2 40.72 9.63 7.38
CA MET A 2 39.74 8.85 6.64
C MET A 2 38.96 9.81 5.73
N THR A 3 39.00 9.57 4.43
CA THR A 3 38.14 10.26 3.47
C THR A 3 36.67 9.86 3.76
N PRO A 4 35.74 10.83 3.83
CA PRO A 4 34.33 10.47 3.96
C PRO A 4 33.92 9.70 2.70
N SER A 5 33.44 8.46 2.87
CA SER A 5 32.84 7.71 1.78
C SER A 5 31.58 8.44 1.35
N THR A 6 31.50 8.79 0.08
CA THR A 6 30.28 9.29 -0.56
C THR A 6 29.17 8.27 -0.29
N PRO A 7 27.99 8.68 0.18
CA PRO A 7 26.89 7.75 0.32
C PRO A 7 26.60 7.11 -1.05
N GLU A 8 26.74 5.80 -1.14
CA GLU A 8 26.33 5.05 -2.33
C GLU A 8 24.87 5.39 -2.62
N ALA A 9 24.61 5.83 -3.84
CA ALA A 9 23.23 6.08 -4.29
C ALA A 9 22.44 4.76 -4.13
N ARG A 10 21.41 4.76 -3.29
CA ARG A 10 20.54 3.59 -3.12
C ARG A 10 19.96 3.19 -4.48
N PRO A 11 19.94 1.90 -4.82
CA PRO A 11 19.36 1.47 -6.09
C PRO A 11 17.90 1.93 -6.16
N ARG A 12 17.51 2.55 -7.27
CA ARG A 12 16.11 2.90 -7.52
C ARG A 12 15.30 1.63 -7.68
N ILE A 13 14.16 1.56 -6.98
CA ILE A 13 13.21 0.46 -7.18
C ILE A 13 12.60 0.56 -8.58
N ASP A 14 12.63 -0.52 -9.32
CA ASP A 14 11.88 -0.64 -10.55
C ASP A 14 10.44 -1.09 -10.28
N PHE A 15 9.57 -0.12 -10.03
CA PHE A 15 8.14 -0.38 -9.84
C PHE A 15 7.39 -0.65 -11.15
N ASP A 16 8.04 -0.51 -12.30
CA ASP A 16 7.45 -0.82 -13.61
C ASP A 16 7.50 -2.34 -13.90
N SER A 17 8.43 -3.09 -13.26
CA SER A 17 8.59 -4.54 -13.40
C SER A 17 7.90 -5.38 -12.30
N LEU A 18 7.00 -4.80 -11.52
CA LEU A 18 6.25 -5.55 -10.50
C LEU A 18 5.33 -6.60 -11.14
N PRO A 19 5.07 -7.72 -10.44
CA PRO A 19 4.03 -8.66 -10.83
C PRO A 19 2.67 -7.95 -11.03
N ASP A 20 1.87 -8.44 -11.96
CA ASP A 20 0.55 -7.87 -12.25
C ASP A 20 -0.36 -7.83 -11.02
N CYS A 21 -0.27 -8.84 -10.16
CA CYS A 21 -0.93 -8.85 -8.87
C CYS A 21 0.12 -8.85 -7.76
N HIS A 22 0.09 -7.82 -6.90
CA HIS A 22 1.02 -7.71 -5.80
C HIS A 22 0.38 -7.03 -4.58
N HIS A 23 0.73 -7.55 -3.41
CA HIS A 23 0.41 -6.94 -2.11
C HIS A 23 1.70 -6.84 -1.31
N MET A 24 2.10 -5.62 -0.96
CA MET A 24 3.38 -5.37 -0.28
C MET A 24 3.22 -4.45 0.91
N CYS A 25 4.09 -4.59 1.89
CA CYS A 25 4.24 -3.62 2.97
C CYS A 25 5.48 -2.74 2.77
N LEU A 26 5.32 -1.46 3.08
CA LEU A 26 6.38 -0.49 3.31
C LEU A 26 6.41 -0.18 4.80
N ILE A 27 7.37 -0.75 5.52
CA ILE A 27 7.65 -0.41 6.92
C ILE A 27 8.78 0.62 6.90
N TYR A 28 8.52 1.82 7.40
CA TYR A 28 9.45 2.95 7.33
C TYR A 28 9.60 3.65 8.68
N ASP A 29 10.74 4.29 8.89
CA ASP A 29 11.02 5.19 10.02
C ASP A 29 11.52 6.57 9.53
N ASN A 30 11.72 6.72 8.23
CA ASN A 30 12.20 7.92 7.57
C ASN A 30 11.15 8.44 6.58
N GLU A 31 10.68 9.66 6.82
CA GLU A 31 9.63 10.28 6.00
C GLU A 31 10.09 10.63 4.58
N ALA A 32 11.35 11.03 4.42
CA ALA A 32 11.88 11.35 3.09
C ALA A 32 11.99 10.10 2.21
N GLU A 33 12.42 8.97 2.80
CA GLU A 33 12.46 7.67 2.11
C GLU A 33 11.03 7.20 1.76
N ARG A 34 10.08 7.28 2.69
CA ARG A 34 8.67 6.97 2.44
C ARG A 34 8.14 7.78 1.24
N ARG A 35 8.30 9.10 1.28
CA ARG A 35 7.87 10.01 0.20
C ARG A 35 8.45 9.58 -1.14
N GLU A 36 9.75 9.32 -1.21
CA GLU A 36 10.41 8.90 -2.45
C GLU A 36 9.82 7.60 -3.00
N LEU A 37 9.69 6.57 -2.16
CA LEU A 37 9.18 5.25 -2.55
C LEU A 37 7.71 5.31 -2.99
N VAL A 38 6.88 6.01 -2.22
CA VAL A 38 5.45 6.19 -2.52
C VAL A 38 5.28 6.95 -3.84
N THR A 39 6.04 8.02 -4.04
CA THR A 39 5.99 8.82 -5.29
C THR A 39 6.34 7.96 -6.50
N GLN A 40 7.44 7.19 -6.42
CA GLN A 40 7.86 6.30 -7.51
C GLN A 40 6.81 5.21 -7.80
N TYR A 41 6.21 4.62 -6.76
CA TYR A 41 5.16 3.60 -6.88
C TYR A 41 3.92 4.13 -7.60
N LEU A 42 3.43 5.31 -7.20
CA LEU A 42 2.28 5.97 -7.81
C LEU A 42 2.57 6.39 -9.25
N ALA A 43 3.73 7.01 -9.50
CA ALA A 43 4.14 7.46 -10.83
C ALA A 43 4.29 6.28 -11.81
N ALA A 44 4.81 5.14 -11.37
CA ALA A 44 4.89 3.93 -12.19
C ALA A 44 3.49 3.44 -12.61
N GLY A 45 2.51 3.44 -11.68
CA GLY A 45 1.13 3.12 -12.03
C GLY A 45 0.53 4.06 -13.07
N LEU A 46 0.72 5.36 -12.89
CA LEU A 46 0.22 6.35 -13.85
C LEU A 46 0.84 6.18 -15.24
N ARG A 47 2.16 5.94 -15.33
CA ARG A 47 2.83 5.67 -16.62
C ARG A 47 2.33 4.42 -17.30
N ARG A 48 1.98 3.39 -16.53
CA ARG A 48 1.40 2.13 -17.04
C ARG A 48 -0.04 2.31 -17.52
N GLY A 49 -0.73 3.39 -17.15
CA GLY A 49 -2.15 3.61 -17.43
C GLY A 49 -3.08 2.94 -16.41
N ASP A 50 -2.60 2.72 -15.19
CA ASP A 50 -3.40 2.20 -14.09
C ASP A 50 -4.34 3.28 -13.52
N TYR A 51 -5.44 2.83 -12.92
CA TYR A 51 -6.25 3.63 -12.00
C TYR A 51 -5.54 3.68 -10.64
N VAL A 52 -5.07 4.85 -10.24
CA VAL A 52 -4.18 5.02 -9.09
C VAL A 52 -4.87 5.76 -7.95
N ARG A 53 -4.78 5.24 -6.74
CA ARG A 53 -5.34 5.85 -5.53
C ARG A 53 -4.35 5.88 -4.38
N TYR A 54 -4.36 7.00 -3.67
CA TYR A 54 -3.67 7.19 -2.41
C TYR A 54 -4.68 7.34 -1.28
N PHE A 55 -4.65 6.48 -0.27
CA PHE A 55 -5.50 6.56 0.91
C PHE A 55 -4.75 7.27 2.03
N ALA A 56 -5.07 8.55 2.21
CA ALA A 56 -4.37 9.46 3.12
C ALA A 56 -4.98 9.43 4.53
N ASP A 57 -4.16 9.25 5.55
CA ASP A 57 -4.53 9.45 6.94
C ASP A 57 -3.97 10.77 7.49
N THR A 58 -2.69 11.03 7.25
CA THR A 58 -1.98 12.21 7.76
C THR A 58 -1.44 13.11 6.65
N THR A 59 -1.15 12.57 5.48
CA THR A 59 -0.55 13.32 4.37
C THR A 59 -1.62 14.15 3.67
N PRO A 60 -1.45 15.48 3.56
CA PRO A 60 -2.34 16.34 2.79
C PRO A 60 -2.39 15.94 1.31
N ALA A 61 -3.56 16.00 0.69
CA ALA A 61 -3.73 15.67 -0.73
C ALA A 61 -2.83 16.52 -1.64
N GLU A 62 -2.68 17.80 -1.29
CA GLU A 62 -1.83 18.74 -2.04
C GLU A 62 -0.36 18.32 -2.07
N ASP A 63 0.14 17.74 -0.98
CA ASP A 63 1.52 17.25 -0.91
C ASP A 63 1.72 16.07 -1.86
N VAL A 64 0.76 15.13 -1.91
CA VAL A 64 0.84 13.99 -2.82
C VAL A 64 0.81 14.44 -4.29
N HIS A 65 -0.04 15.42 -4.62
CA HIS A 65 -0.07 16.03 -5.95
C HIS A 65 1.27 16.72 -6.28
N ALA A 66 1.86 17.45 -5.32
CA ALA A 66 3.16 18.09 -5.50
C ALA A 66 4.29 17.08 -5.74
N TRP A 67 4.31 15.97 -4.98
CA TRP A 67 5.30 14.91 -5.16
C TRP A 67 5.24 14.30 -6.56
N LEU A 68 4.03 14.04 -7.06
CA LEU A 68 3.86 13.48 -8.40
C LEU A 68 4.21 14.49 -9.50
N ALA A 69 3.93 15.77 -9.30
CA ALA A 69 4.33 16.81 -10.25
C ALA A 69 5.85 16.89 -10.44
N GLU A 70 6.65 16.66 -9.39
CA GLU A 70 8.11 16.59 -9.46
C GLU A 70 8.62 15.46 -10.37
N THR A 71 7.80 14.41 -10.60
CA THR A 71 8.11 13.30 -11.52
C THR A 71 7.61 13.54 -12.95
N GLY A 72 6.98 14.68 -13.22
CA GLY A 72 6.35 14.99 -14.49
C GLY A 72 4.93 14.41 -14.66
N CYS A 73 4.38 13.74 -13.64
CA CYS A 73 3.02 13.22 -13.69
C CYS A 73 2.00 14.32 -13.44
N GLN A 74 1.07 14.53 -14.39
CA GLN A 74 -0.08 15.40 -14.21
C GLN A 74 -1.18 14.63 -13.49
N THR A 75 -1.63 15.13 -12.33
CA THR A 75 -2.59 14.45 -11.47
C THR A 75 -3.83 15.29 -11.17
N ARG A 76 -3.86 16.53 -11.62
CA ARG A 76 -5.03 17.39 -11.57
C ARG A 76 -5.86 17.18 -12.83
N ASP A 77 -7.16 17.27 -12.72
CA ASP A 77 -8.11 17.15 -13.84
C ASP A 77 -8.07 15.79 -14.56
N THR A 78 -7.71 14.73 -13.83
CA THR A 78 -7.73 13.35 -14.36
C THR A 78 -8.44 12.40 -13.39
N GLU A 79 -9.26 11.50 -13.91
CA GLU A 79 -9.85 10.42 -13.13
C GLU A 79 -8.88 9.28 -12.81
N ALA A 80 -7.74 9.24 -13.52
CA ALA A 80 -6.73 8.19 -13.34
C ALA A 80 -6.07 8.24 -11.96
N PHE A 81 -6.00 9.42 -11.33
CA PHE A 81 -5.43 9.60 -9.99
C PHE A 81 -6.42 10.23 -9.02
N GLY A 82 -6.33 9.84 -7.74
CA GLY A 82 -7.07 10.50 -6.68
C GLY A 82 -6.53 10.19 -5.29
N VAL A 83 -6.62 11.19 -4.42
CA VAL A 83 -6.36 11.06 -2.99
C VAL A 83 -7.71 10.96 -2.28
N VAL A 84 -7.85 9.96 -1.43
CA VAL A 84 -9.07 9.70 -0.64
C VAL A 84 -8.67 9.63 0.82
N ALA A 85 -9.46 10.23 1.71
CA ALA A 85 -9.20 10.07 3.14
C ALA A 85 -9.27 8.59 3.53
N ALA A 86 -8.28 8.10 4.27
CA ALA A 86 -8.22 6.69 4.69
C ALA A 86 -9.49 6.27 5.44
N ARG A 87 -10.02 7.17 6.28
CA ARG A 87 -11.29 6.94 6.97
C ARG A 87 -12.45 6.65 6.00
N ASP A 88 -12.55 7.39 4.90
CA ASP A 88 -13.63 7.21 3.94
C ASP A 88 -13.42 5.96 3.07
N ALA A 89 -12.15 5.59 2.84
CA ALA A 89 -11.80 4.40 2.09
C ALA A 89 -12.03 3.10 2.88
N TYR A 90 -11.67 3.10 4.18
CA TYR A 90 -11.69 1.91 5.03
C TYR A 90 -12.92 1.85 5.96
N CYS A 91 -13.44 3.00 6.37
CA CYS A 91 -14.51 3.09 7.38
C CYS A 91 -15.66 4.01 6.92
N PRO A 92 -16.25 3.82 5.73
CA PRO A 92 -17.27 4.73 5.19
C PRO A 92 -18.53 4.81 6.06
N SER A 93 -18.82 3.76 6.84
CA SER A 93 -19.96 3.72 7.80
C SER A 93 -19.56 4.22 9.21
N GLY A 94 -18.34 4.72 9.39
CA GLY A 94 -17.79 5.08 10.70
C GLY A 94 -17.20 3.91 11.49
N ARG A 95 -17.23 2.70 10.92
CA ARG A 95 -16.55 1.52 11.48
C ARG A 95 -15.85 0.72 10.37
N PHE A 96 -14.86 -0.05 10.75
CA PHE A 96 -14.09 -0.90 9.86
C PHE A 96 -14.70 -2.31 9.81
N GLU A 97 -15.15 -2.71 8.63
CA GLU A 97 -15.67 -4.06 8.37
C GLU A 97 -14.87 -4.68 7.22
N PRO A 98 -13.86 -5.54 7.50
CA PRO A 98 -13.02 -6.15 6.47
C PRO A 98 -13.77 -6.74 5.29
N PRO A 99 -14.86 -7.52 5.46
CA PRO A 99 -15.59 -8.08 4.33
C PRO A 99 -16.15 -7.01 3.39
N ASP A 100 -16.66 -5.91 3.94
CA ASP A 100 -17.24 -4.82 3.13
C ASP A 100 -16.16 -4.09 2.34
N VAL A 101 -14.99 -3.85 2.97
CA VAL A 101 -13.86 -3.19 2.30
C VAL A 101 -13.33 -4.08 1.17
N LEU A 102 -13.20 -5.39 1.39
CA LEU A 102 -12.76 -6.35 0.37
C LEU A 102 -13.78 -6.45 -0.78
N ALA A 103 -15.08 -6.48 -0.48
CA ALA A 103 -16.13 -6.47 -1.50
C ALA A 103 -16.11 -5.19 -2.34
N ASN A 104 -15.91 -4.03 -1.70
CA ASN A 104 -15.77 -2.74 -2.39
C ASN A 104 -14.51 -2.70 -3.27
N MET A 105 -13.42 -3.34 -2.84
CA MET A 105 -12.19 -3.46 -3.62
C MET A 105 -12.41 -4.30 -4.88
N ALA A 106 -13.05 -5.46 -4.77
CA ALA A 106 -13.39 -6.31 -5.92
C ALA A 106 -14.33 -5.59 -6.90
N ALA A 107 -15.35 -4.90 -6.39
CA ALA A 107 -16.25 -4.09 -7.21
C ALA A 107 -15.52 -2.93 -7.92
N ARG A 108 -14.51 -2.33 -7.28
CA ARG A 108 -13.66 -1.31 -7.90
C ARG A 108 -12.88 -1.90 -9.07
N TYR A 109 -12.28 -3.08 -8.96
CA TYR A 109 -11.55 -3.73 -10.05
C TYR A 109 -12.44 -3.91 -11.28
N THR A 110 -13.67 -4.38 -11.10
CA THR A 110 -14.64 -4.52 -12.19
C THR A 110 -14.89 -3.18 -12.89
N ARG A 111 -15.17 -2.10 -12.14
CA ARG A 111 -15.40 -0.77 -12.71
C ARG A 111 -14.19 -0.21 -13.44
N VAL A 112 -13.01 -0.34 -12.86
CA VAL A 112 -11.74 0.15 -13.42
C VAL A 112 -11.41 -0.56 -14.72
N LYS A 113 -11.61 -1.88 -14.79
CA LYS A 113 -11.47 -2.68 -16.00
C LYS A 113 -12.46 -2.24 -17.08
N GLN A 114 -13.72 -2.03 -16.74
CA GLN A 114 -14.75 -1.55 -17.68
C GLN A 114 -14.45 -0.14 -18.20
N ALA A 115 -13.81 0.71 -17.40
CA ALA A 115 -13.38 2.04 -17.79
C ALA A 115 -12.12 2.04 -18.69
N GLY A 116 -11.52 0.87 -18.97
CA GLY A 116 -10.40 0.73 -19.92
C GLY A 116 -9.02 1.00 -19.34
N TYR A 117 -8.86 1.06 -18.00
CA TYR A 117 -7.55 1.18 -17.37
C TYR A 117 -6.75 -0.14 -17.49
N SER A 118 -5.43 -0.03 -17.50
CA SER A 118 -4.51 -1.18 -17.60
C SER A 118 -4.46 -2.01 -16.32
N GLY A 119 -4.74 -1.39 -15.18
CA GLY A 119 -4.72 -2.01 -13.86
C GLY A 119 -5.30 -1.09 -12.79
N SER A 120 -5.24 -1.55 -11.54
CA SER A 120 -5.57 -0.75 -10.36
C SER A 120 -4.42 -0.76 -9.38
N ARG A 121 -3.90 0.41 -9.01
CA ARG A 121 -2.78 0.54 -8.08
C ARG A 121 -3.16 1.44 -6.91
N VAL A 122 -3.00 0.93 -5.70
CA VAL A 122 -3.39 1.64 -4.47
C VAL A 122 -2.23 1.65 -3.49
N THR A 123 -2.06 2.75 -2.77
CA THR A 123 -1.27 2.77 -1.53
C THR A 123 -2.03 3.49 -0.44
N GLY A 124 -1.87 3.06 0.81
CA GLY A 124 -2.56 3.63 1.94
C GLY A 124 -1.69 3.73 3.19
N GLU A 125 -1.88 4.82 3.92
CA GLU A 125 -1.33 5.00 5.27
C GLU A 125 -2.15 4.16 6.25
N MET A 126 -1.52 3.19 6.92
CA MET A 126 -2.24 2.29 7.82
C MET A 126 -2.39 2.85 9.25
N SER A 127 -1.82 4.03 9.53
CA SER A 127 -1.95 4.75 10.80
C SER A 127 -3.40 5.08 11.19
N TRP A 128 -4.35 5.11 10.24
CA TRP A 128 -5.76 5.27 10.54
C TRP A 128 -6.27 4.21 11.54
N ALA A 129 -5.72 2.99 11.50
CA ALA A 129 -6.13 1.90 12.39
C ALA A 129 -5.75 2.15 13.87
N LEU A 130 -4.79 3.04 14.11
CA LEU A 130 -4.38 3.46 15.47
C LEU A 130 -5.29 4.54 16.08
N ARG A 131 -6.27 5.03 15.34
CA ARG A 131 -7.17 6.10 15.78
C ARG A 131 -8.37 5.62 16.60
N GLY A 132 -8.42 4.33 16.95
CA GLY A 132 -9.47 3.75 17.77
C GLY A 132 -10.85 3.69 17.11
N LEU A 133 -10.90 3.66 15.78
CA LEU A 133 -12.16 3.45 15.05
C LEU A 133 -12.69 2.02 15.33
N PRO A 134 -14.00 1.86 15.57
CA PRO A 134 -14.59 0.54 15.81
C PRO A 134 -14.24 -0.44 14.69
N GLY A 135 -13.75 -1.64 15.04
CA GLY A 135 -13.36 -2.69 14.10
C GLY A 135 -11.91 -2.61 13.64
N SER A 136 -11.16 -1.51 13.93
CA SER A 136 -9.76 -1.37 13.49
C SER A 136 -8.83 -2.46 14.03
N GLU A 137 -9.17 -3.12 15.10
CA GLU A 137 -8.49 -4.31 15.64
C GLU A 137 -8.49 -5.50 14.66
N ARG A 138 -9.36 -5.48 13.66
CA ARG A 138 -9.47 -6.50 12.60
C ARG A 138 -8.59 -6.21 11.38
N LEU A 139 -7.64 -5.28 11.50
CA LEU A 139 -6.77 -4.88 10.39
C LEU A 139 -6.10 -6.07 9.69
N LEU A 140 -5.54 -7.00 10.46
CA LEU A 140 -4.84 -8.17 9.89
C LEU A 140 -5.79 -9.13 9.16
N GLU A 141 -7.06 -9.20 9.56
CA GLU A 141 -8.08 -9.95 8.82
C GLU A 141 -8.28 -9.38 7.40
N TYR A 142 -8.30 -8.06 7.27
CA TYR A 142 -8.34 -7.37 5.98
C TYR A 142 -7.08 -7.64 5.15
N GLU A 143 -5.89 -7.49 5.74
CA GLU A 143 -4.62 -7.71 5.05
C GLU A 143 -4.49 -9.14 4.51
N ILE A 144 -4.96 -10.14 5.27
CA ILE A 144 -5.03 -11.52 4.80
C ILE A 144 -6.05 -11.67 3.68
N GLY A 145 -7.21 -11.03 3.82
CA GLY A 145 -8.31 -11.08 2.84
C GLY A 145 -7.90 -10.54 1.47
N ILE A 146 -7.01 -9.54 1.41
CA ILE A 146 -6.46 -9.04 0.13
C ILE A 146 -5.79 -10.18 -0.65
N ASN A 147 -5.04 -11.05 0.03
CA ASN A 147 -4.32 -12.16 -0.61
C ASN A 147 -5.23 -13.28 -1.11
N ALA A 148 -6.49 -13.29 -0.71
CA ALA A 148 -7.49 -14.26 -1.15
C ALA A 148 -8.31 -13.76 -2.36
N ILE A 149 -8.07 -12.54 -2.84
CA ILE A 149 -8.77 -12.01 -4.01
C ILE A 149 -8.19 -12.67 -5.27
N ASP A 150 -8.99 -13.52 -5.89
CA ASP A 150 -8.69 -14.14 -7.18
C ASP A 150 -9.31 -13.32 -8.30
N GLU A 151 -8.62 -12.28 -8.73
CA GLU A 151 -9.05 -11.41 -9.82
C GLU A 151 -7.93 -11.33 -10.88
N PRO A 152 -8.19 -11.76 -12.12
CA PRO A 152 -7.17 -11.77 -13.17
C PRO A 152 -6.81 -10.37 -13.69
N PHE A 153 -7.57 -9.34 -13.30
CA PHE A 153 -7.25 -7.95 -13.66
C PHE A 153 -6.03 -7.47 -12.87
N PRO A 154 -5.01 -6.86 -13.52
CA PRO A 154 -3.82 -6.40 -12.83
C PRO A 154 -4.15 -5.44 -11.69
N HIS A 155 -3.72 -5.77 -10.47
CA HIS A 155 -3.94 -4.93 -9.30
C HIS A 155 -2.75 -4.98 -8.34
N GLY A 156 -2.53 -3.88 -7.65
CA GLY A 156 -1.46 -3.79 -6.66
C GLY A 156 -1.84 -2.92 -5.47
N GLY A 157 -1.38 -3.37 -4.30
CA GLY A 157 -1.49 -2.65 -3.04
C GLY A 157 -0.13 -2.50 -2.35
N MET A 158 0.14 -1.29 -1.83
CA MET A 158 1.26 -1.03 -0.93
C MET A 158 0.74 -0.42 0.36
N CYS A 159 0.80 -1.17 1.46
CA CYS A 159 0.37 -0.74 2.79
C CYS A 159 1.54 -0.10 3.54
N GLN A 160 1.37 1.16 3.99
CA GLN A 160 2.42 1.96 4.61
C GLN A 160 2.31 1.90 6.13
N TYR A 161 3.39 1.46 6.81
CA TYR A 161 3.47 1.32 8.26
C TYR A 161 4.64 2.14 8.82
N ASP A 162 4.34 3.15 9.63
CA ASP A 162 5.34 3.95 10.33
C ASP A 162 5.84 3.19 11.57
N ALA A 163 7.08 2.68 11.51
CA ALA A 163 7.67 1.90 12.59
C ALA A 163 7.80 2.65 13.92
N ARG A 164 7.65 3.97 13.92
CA ARG A 164 7.66 4.80 15.14
C ARG A 164 6.32 4.77 15.88
N GLN A 165 5.24 4.34 15.21
CA GLN A 165 3.86 4.34 15.75
C GLN A 165 3.35 2.93 16.06
N TRP A 166 3.89 1.89 15.40
CA TRP A 166 3.46 0.51 15.57
C TRP A 166 4.42 -0.26 16.46
N ASP A 167 3.90 -1.12 17.33
CA ASP A 167 4.73 -2.03 18.11
C ASP A 167 5.36 -3.13 17.26
N GLY A 168 6.51 -3.65 17.70
CA GLY A 168 7.27 -4.63 16.94
C GLY A 168 6.54 -5.95 16.74
N ALA A 169 5.66 -6.37 17.67
CA ALA A 169 4.90 -7.61 17.53
C ALA A 169 3.83 -7.47 16.45
N THR A 170 3.18 -6.31 16.36
CA THR A 170 2.23 -6.00 15.29
C THR A 170 2.93 -5.91 13.93
N LEU A 171 4.09 -5.22 13.85
CA LEU A 171 4.86 -5.16 12.61
C LEU A 171 5.33 -6.54 12.12
N PHE A 172 5.69 -7.42 13.05
CA PHE A 172 6.03 -8.81 12.67
C PHE A 172 4.82 -9.55 12.07
N ARG A 173 3.62 -9.35 12.63
CA ARG A 173 2.38 -9.92 12.06
C ARG A 173 2.04 -9.29 10.70
N VAL A 174 2.30 -8.00 10.51
CA VAL A 174 2.18 -7.33 9.20
C VAL A 174 3.09 -8.02 8.17
N LEU A 175 4.33 -8.34 8.51
CA LEU A 175 5.20 -9.10 7.61
C LEU A 175 4.59 -10.47 7.27
N GLN A 176 3.99 -11.16 8.23
CA GLN A 176 3.41 -12.50 7.98
C GLN A 176 2.25 -12.51 6.98
N VAL A 177 1.60 -11.37 6.74
CA VAL A 177 0.43 -11.27 5.85
C VAL A 177 0.72 -10.57 4.51
N HIS A 178 1.95 -10.13 4.25
CA HIS A 178 2.33 -9.48 3.00
C HIS A 178 3.31 -10.33 2.19
N PRO A 179 2.94 -10.82 1.00
CA PRO A 179 3.83 -11.64 0.15
C PRO A 179 5.06 -10.89 -0.35
N PHE A 180 5.01 -9.56 -0.37
CA PHE A 180 6.13 -8.72 -0.75
C PHE A 180 6.42 -7.66 0.32
N MET A 181 7.67 -7.22 0.40
CA MET A 181 8.09 -6.11 1.26
C MET A 181 9.12 -5.25 0.55
N ILE A 182 9.22 -4.00 0.96
CA ILE A 182 10.31 -3.13 0.54
C ILE A 182 11.43 -3.22 1.57
N ALA A 183 12.60 -3.63 1.14
CA ALA A 183 13.80 -3.74 1.97
C ALA A 183 15.03 -3.24 1.21
N HIS A 184 15.83 -2.38 1.84
CA HIS A 184 17.06 -1.83 1.27
C HIS A 184 16.86 -1.22 -0.14
N GLY A 185 15.75 -0.53 -0.34
CA GLY A 185 15.45 0.09 -1.65
C GLY A 185 15.10 -0.93 -2.75
N GLN A 186 14.64 -2.12 -2.40
CA GLN A 186 14.19 -3.15 -3.35
C GLN A 186 12.85 -3.74 -2.93
N VAL A 187 12.03 -4.12 -3.91
CA VAL A 187 10.86 -4.98 -3.67
C VAL A 187 11.34 -6.42 -3.68
N VAL A 188 11.15 -7.10 -2.56
CA VAL A 188 11.57 -8.49 -2.40
C VAL A 188 10.39 -9.38 -2.00
N ARG A 189 10.45 -10.65 -2.37
CA ARG A 189 9.53 -11.64 -1.79
C ARG A 189 9.80 -11.72 -0.30
N ASN A 190 8.74 -11.64 0.48
CA ASN A 190 8.85 -11.63 1.92
C ASN A 190 9.02 -13.07 2.47
N PRO A 191 10.17 -13.40 3.09
CA PRO A 191 10.42 -14.74 3.62
C PRO A 191 9.57 -15.08 4.86
N PHE A 192 8.93 -14.10 5.49
CA PHE A 192 8.06 -14.29 6.65
C PHE A 192 6.59 -14.50 6.26
N TYR A 193 6.26 -14.36 4.98
CA TYR A 193 4.89 -14.49 4.52
C TYR A 193 4.32 -15.89 4.76
N LEU A 194 3.12 -15.92 5.32
CA LEU A 194 2.29 -17.11 5.48
C LEU A 194 1.07 -16.99 4.56
N ARG A 195 0.72 -18.06 3.89
CA ARG A 195 -0.52 -18.09 3.11
C ARG A 195 -1.73 -17.93 4.04
N PRO A 196 -2.87 -17.42 3.55
CA PRO A 196 -4.05 -17.20 4.39
C PRO A 196 -4.45 -18.41 5.23
N GLU A 197 -4.43 -19.61 4.67
CA GLU A 197 -4.76 -20.85 5.38
C GLU A 197 -3.73 -21.23 6.45
N GLU A 198 -2.46 -20.94 6.23
CA GLU A 198 -1.37 -21.17 7.19
C GLU A 198 -1.48 -20.22 8.38
N TYR A 199 -1.72 -18.93 8.09
CA TYR A 199 -1.87 -17.90 9.11
C TYR A 199 -3.10 -18.16 10.01
N LEU A 200 -4.23 -18.52 9.40
CA LEU A 200 -5.47 -18.84 10.12
C LEU A 200 -5.37 -20.15 10.91
N GLY A 201 -4.61 -21.13 10.40
CA GLY A 201 -4.38 -22.42 11.06
C GLY A 201 -3.37 -22.38 12.19
N ALA A 202 -2.47 -21.37 12.23
CA ALA A 202 -1.45 -21.23 13.26
C ALA A 202 -1.98 -20.80 14.65
N GLY A 203 -3.31 -20.67 14.81
CA GLY A 203 -3.98 -20.32 16.05
C GLY A 203 -3.75 -18.86 16.45
N ARG A 204 -4.78 -18.06 16.56
CA ARG A 204 -4.69 -16.73 17.17
C ARG A 204 -4.12 -16.87 18.58
N PRO A 205 -2.98 -16.27 18.93
CA PRO A 205 -2.76 -15.94 20.33
C PRO A 205 -3.81 -14.89 20.69
N GLY A 206 -4.63 -15.22 21.69
CA GLY A 206 -5.69 -14.37 22.24
C GLY A 206 -5.16 -13.06 22.81
#